data_de9a1f32c1fec62a8861b4067ce5a960
#
_entry.id   de9a1f32c1fec62a8861b4067ce5a960
#
_cell.length_a   1.000
_cell.length_b   1.000
_cell.length_c   1.000
_cell.angle_alpha   90.00
_cell.angle_beta   90.00
_cell.angle_gamma   90.00
#
_symmetry.space_group_name_H-M   'P 1'
#
loop_
_entity.id
_entity.type
_entity.pdbx_description
1 polymer ?
#
loop_
_entity_poly.entity_id
_entity_poly.type
_entity_poly.pdbx_seq_one_letter_code
_entity_poly.pdbx_strand_id
1 'polypeptide(L)'
;MNTLSEIRNIESAIQLYFDGLYEGDTDKLSAVFCDKASLFIEKDGELTALPVPQWLEKVANRPAPASQNAPRDDRILMVDTVGPVNAIAKVSCMRPPAVYNDYLSLIKFGDRWQIVAKAYCQVA
;
A
#
# COMPACT_ATOMS: atom_id res chain seq x y z
N MET A 1 10.36 -16.68 14.98
CA MET A 1 9.64 -15.46 15.36
C MET A 1 8.22 -15.80 15.75
N ASN A 2 7.67 -15.11 16.73
CA ASN A 2 6.28 -15.33 17.11
C ASN A 2 5.35 -14.43 16.25
N THR A 3 4.06 -14.73 16.28
CA THR A 3 3.05 -14.02 15.50
C THR A 3 3.02 -12.52 15.79
N LEU A 4 3.19 -12.13 17.05
CA LEU A 4 3.17 -10.71 17.43
C LEU A 4 4.32 -9.92 16.79
N SER A 5 5.53 -10.50 16.75
CA SER A 5 6.68 -9.87 16.08
C SER A 5 6.44 -9.74 14.59
N GLU A 6 5.84 -10.76 13.96
CA GLU A 6 5.53 -10.71 12.53
C GLU A 6 4.48 -9.65 12.23
N ILE A 7 3.43 -9.52 13.05
CA ILE A 7 2.42 -8.48 12.88
C ILE A 7 3.05 -7.08 12.97
N ARG A 8 3.95 -6.86 13.92
CA ARG A 8 4.67 -5.58 14.01
C ARG A 8 5.52 -5.29 12.78
N ASN A 9 6.16 -6.31 12.21
CA ASN A 9 6.93 -6.16 10.98
C ASN A 9 6.03 -5.83 9.79
N ILE A 10 4.87 -6.44 9.71
CA ILE A 10 3.86 -6.12 8.69
C ILE A 10 3.37 -4.68 8.86
N GLU A 11 3.06 -4.27 10.08
CA GLU A 11 2.63 -2.90 10.36
C GLU A 11 3.70 -1.88 9.99
N SER A 12 4.98 -2.20 10.22
CA SER A 12 6.09 -1.33 9.80
C SER A 12 6.16 -1.19 8.29
N ALA A 13 5.94 -2.27 7.55
CA ALA A 13 5.88 -2.21 6.08
C ALA A 13 4.72 -1.34 5.62
N ILE A 14 3.56 -1.49 6.24
CA ILE A 14 2.37 -0.68 5.90
C ILE A 14 2.61 0.79 6.24
N GLN A 15 3.29 1.10 7.34
CA GLN A 15 3.63 2.48 7.69
C GLN A 15 4.53 3.12 6.63
N LEU A 16 5.49 2.36 6.11
CA LEU A 16 6.35 2.82 5.02
C LEU A 16 5.52 3.12 3.76
N TYR A 17 4.53 2.29 3.47
CA TYR A 17 3.58 2.52 2.38
C TYR A 17 2.80 3.83 2.59
N PHE A 18 2.24 4.06 3.77
CA PHE A 18 1.53 5.30 4.08
C PHE A 18 2.42 6.52 3.94
N ASP A 19 3.64 6.45 4.47
CA ASP A 19 4.59 7.55 4.40
C ASP A 19 4.97 7.86 2.95
N GLY A 20 5.21 6.81 2.16
CA GLY A 20 5.53 6.96 0.74
C GLY A 20 4.40 7.62 -0.04
N LEU A 21 3.16 7.24 0.23
CA LEU A 21 2.00 7.85 -0.42
C LEU A 21 1.86 9.32 -0.06
N TYR A 22 1.97 9.65 1.22
CA TYR A 22 1.76 11.02 1.69
C TYR A 22 2.87 11.95 1.19
N GLU A 23 4.11 11.49 1.24
CA GLU A 23 5.28 12.27 0.84
C GLU A 23 5.51 12.27 -0.67
N GLY A 24 4.84 11.37 -1.40
CA GLY A 24 5.13 11.15 -2.82
C GLY A 24 6.53 10.57 -3.03
N ASP A 25 7.00 9.78 -2.07
CA ASP A 25 8.37 9.27 -2.04
C ASP A 25 8.43 7.91 -2.71
N THR A 26 8.87 7.91 -3.97
CA THR A 26 8.93 6.68 -4.77
C THR A 26 10.00 5.72 -4.26
N ASP A 27 11.03 6.20 -3.55
CA ASP A 27 12.03 5.32 -2.95
C ASP A 27 11.41 4.49 -1.81
N LYS A 28 10.59 5.11 -0.97
CA LYS A 28 9.87 4.40 0.08
C LYS A 28 8.89 3.38 -0.51
N LEU A 29 8.15 3.77 -1.53
CA LEU A 29 7.19 2.89 -2.20
C LEU A 29 7.91 1.72 -2.89
N SER A 30 9.04 1.97 -3.56
CA SER A 30 9.85 0.91 -4.16
C SER A 30 10.41 -0.05 -3.13
N ALA A 31 10.68 0.42 -1.91
CA ALA A 31 11.20 -0.43 -0.85
C ALA A 31 10.16 -1.40 -0.32
N VAL A 32 8.87 -0.99 -0.29
CA VAL A 32 7.81 -1.79 0.29
C VAL A 32 7.02 -2.61 -0.73
N PHE A 33 6.96 -2.18 -1.99
CA PHE A 33 6.32 -2.96 -3.05
C PHE A 33 7.32 -3.89 -3.73
N CYS A 34 6.89 -5.12 -4.00
CA CYS A 34 7.62 -6.00 -4.93
C CYS A 34 7.57 -5.36 -6.33
N ASP A 35 8.67 -5.43 -7.07
CA ASP A 35 8.73 -4.85 -8.41
C ASP A 35 7.81 -5.55 -9.42
N LYS A 36 7.36 -6.75 -9.10
CA LYS A 36 6.39 -7.52 -9.91
C LYS A 36 4.95 -7.32 -9.47
N ALA A 37 4.72 -6.47 -8.48
CA ALA A 37 3.38 -6.19 -7.99
C ALA A 37 2.57 -5.35 -8.97
N SER A 38 1.25 -5.42 -8.82
CA SER A 38 0.31 -4.56 -9.56
C SER A 38 -0.76 -4.03 -8.63
N LEU A 39 -1.34 -2.90 -9.04
CA LEU A 39 -2.50 -2.30 -8.40
C LEU A 39 -3.73 -2.62 -9.24
N PHE A 40 -4.83 -2.93 -8.59
CA PHE A 40 -6.07 -3.33 -9.24
C PHE A 40 -7.23 -2.48 -8.76
N ILE A 41 -8.03 -1.98 -9.70
CA ILE A 41 -9.26 -1.27 -9.40
C ILE A 41 -10.31 -1.61 -10.45
N GLU A 42 -11.57 -1.66 -10.02
CA GLU A 42 -12.70 -1.80 -10.92
C GLU A 42 -13.16 -0.40 -11.36
N LYS A 43 -13.37 -0.22 -12.65
CA LYS A 43 -13.97 0.99 -13.23
C LYS A 43 -14.98 0.60 -14.28
N ASP A 44 -16.22 1.02 -14.10
CA ASP A 44 -17.32 0.81 -15.05
C ASP A 44 -17.48 -0.66 -15.45
N GLY A 45 -17.29 -1.57 -14.47
CA GLY A 45 -17.40 -3.00 -14.67
C GLY A 45 -16.17 -3.66 -15.23
N GLU A 46 -15.08 -2.92 -15.44
CA GLU A 46 -13.85 -3.47 -16.00
C GLU A 46 -12.70 -3.41 -15.00
N LEU A 47 -11.78 -4.37 -15.10
CA LEU A 47 -10.58 -4.40 -14.28
C LEU A 47 -9.50 -3.53 -14.91
N THR A 48 -8.99 -2.59 -14.12
CA THR A 48 -7.76 -1.87 -14.44
C THR A 48 -6.63 -2.47 -13.62
N ALA A 49 -5.58 -2.94 -14.29
CA ALA A 49 -4.38 -3.48 -13.65
C ALA A 49 -3.20 -2.57 -14.02
N LEU A 50 -2.54 -2.02 -13.01
CA LEU A 50 -1.43 -1.10 -13.20
C LEU A 50 -0.17 -1.67 -12.54
N PRO A 51 0.85 -2.08 -13.31
CA PRO A 51 2.11 -2.54 -12.73
C PRO A 51 2.78 -1.45 -11.88
N VAL A 52 3.42 -1.85 -10.79
CA VAL A 52 4.05 -0.93 -9.84
C VAL A 52 5.06 0.02 -10.51
N PRO A 53 5.94 -0.41 -11.42
CA PRO A 53 6.86 0.55 -12.06
C PRO A 53 6.13 1.69 -12.78
N GLN A 54 5.02 1.40 -13.47
CA GLN A 54 4.23 2.43 -14.14
C GLN A 54 3.50 3.33 -13.12
N TRP A 55 3.01 2.75 -12.03
CA TRP A 55 2.37 3.52 -10.98
C TRP A 55 3.34 4.48 -10.28
N LEU A 56 4.58 4.05 -10.06
CA LEU A 56 5.61 4.89 -9.47
C LEU A 56 5.89 6.12 -10.34
N GLU A 57 5.86 5.98 -11.67
CA GLU A 57 5.99 7.12 -12.56
C GLU A 57 4.85 8.13 -12.37
N LYS A 58 3.63 7.63 -12.18
CA LYS A 58 2.47 8.50 -11.91
C LYS A 58 2.62 9.22 -10.58
N VAL A 59 3.10 8.52 -9.55
CA VAL A 59 3.34 9.13 -8.23
C VAL A 59 4.40 10.23 -8.34
N ALA A 60 5.48 9.98 -9.06
CA ALA A 60 6.56 10.95 -9.25
C ALA A 60 6.11 12.20 -9.99
N ASN A 61 5.12 12.10 -10.87
CA ASN A 61 4.69 13.18 -11.75
C ASN A 61 3.43 13.91 -11.27
N ARG A 62 2.91 13.58 -10.09
CA ARG A 62 1.75 14.25 -9.51
C ARG A 62 2.15 14.97 -8.21
N PRO A 63 1.42 16.04 -7.81
CA PRO A 63 1.69 16.69 -6.53
C PRO A 63 1.46 15.71 -5.37
N ALA A 64 2.41 15.63 -4.45
CA ALA A 64 2.25 14.83 -3.25
C ALA A 64 1.30 15.52 -2.26
N PRO A 65 0.49 14.77 -1.50
CA PRO A 65 -0.34 15.37 -0.46
C PRO A 65 0.46 16.26 0.51
N ALA A 66 1.65 15.82 0.90
CA ALA A 66 2.51 16.60 1.80
C ALA A 66 2.89 17.97 1.23
N SER A 67 3.15 18.05 -0.08
CA SER A 67 3.53 19.31 -0.73
C SER A 67 2.39 20.33 -0.74
N GLN A 68 1.17 19.88 -0.51
CA GLN A 68 -0.04 20.72 -0.49
C GLN A 68 -0.57 20.90 0.93
N ASN A 69 0.17 20.50 1.95
CA ASN A 69 -0.25 20.51 3.36
C ASN A 69 -1.61 19.83 3.54
N ALA A 70 -1.83 18.74 2.80
CA ALA A 70 -3.10 18.03 2.83
C ALA A 70 -3.30 17.33 4.18
N PRO A 71 -4.55 17.17 4.65
CA PRO A 71 -4.82 16.36 5.83
C PRO A 71 -4.31 14.93 5.63
N ARG A 72 -3.89 14.31 6.73
CA ARG A 72 -3.41 12.93 6.72
C ARG A 72 -4.28 12.10 7.67
N ASP A 73 -4.86 11.02 7.16
CA ASP A 73 -5.65 10.09 7.94
C ASP A 73 -5.43 8.68 7.37
N ASP A 74 -4.42 8.01 7.92
CA ASP A 74 -4.05 6.64 7.53
C ASP A 74 -4.44 5.69 8.66
N ARG A 75 -5.04 4.55 8.34
CA ARG A 75 -5.45 3.56 9.34
C ARG A 75 -5.24 2.15 8.85
N ILE A 76 -4.72 1.30 9.72
CA ILE A 76 -4.72 -0.14 9.52
C ILE A 76 -6.00 -0.67 10.15
N LEU A 77 -6.87 -1.26 9.35
CA LEU A 77 -8.17 -1.74 9.81
C LEU A 77 -8.15 -3.22 10.18
N MET A 78 -7.27 -4.00 9.55
CA MET A 78 -7.17 -5.44 9.77
C MET A 78 -5.83 -5.93 9.26
N VAL A 79 -5.23 -6.88 9.96
CA VAL A 79 -4.09 -7.67 9.50
C VAL A 79 -4.37 -9.12 9.81
N ASP A 80 -4.17 -10.01 8.84
CA ASP A 80 -4.33 -11.43 9.01
C ASP A 80 -3.18 -12.17 8.32
N THR A 81 -2.77 -13.29 8.87
CA THR A 81 -1.67 -14.08 8.35
C THR A 81 -2.10 -15.52 8.10
N VAL A 82 -1.51 -16.11 7.07
CA VAL A 82 -1.65 -17.53 6.75
C VAL A 82 -0.25 -18.10 6.53
N GLY A 83 0.14 -19.04 7.38
CA GLY A 83 1.50 -19.58 7.35
C GLY A 83 2.54 -18.52 7.73
N PRO A 84 3.84 -18.82 7.50
CA PRO A 84 4.93 -17.94 7.98
C PRO A 84 5.26 -16.78 7.05
N VAL A 85 4.80 -16.78 5.79
CA VAL A 85 5.26 -15.82 4.78
C VAL A 85 4.14 -15.12 4.02
N ASN A 86 2.87 -15.28 4.42
CA ASN A 86 1.74 -14.72 3.67
C ASN A 86 0.84 -13.93 4.61
N ALA A 87 0.45 -12.73 4.18
CA ALA A 87 -0.42 -11.85 4.97
C ALA A 87 -1.33 -11.03 4.08
N ILE A 88 -2.43 -10.57 4.67
CA ILE A 88 -3.32 -9.58 4.06
C ILE A 88 -3.58 -8.48 5.07
N ALA A 89 -3.69 -7.25 4.59
CA ALA A 89 -4.09 -6.11 5.40
C ALA A 89 -5.20 -5.34 4.70
N LYS A 90 -6.14 -4.84 5.50
CA LYS A 90 -7.13 -3.87 5.05
C LYS A 90 -6.75 -2.52 5.64
N VAL A 91 -6.61 -1.52 4.80
CA VAL A 91 -6.16 -0.20 5.24
C VAL A 91 -7.06 0.88 4.65
N SER A 92 -7.06 2.05 5.31
CA SER A 92 -7.71 3.26 4.81
C SER A 92 -6.69 4.36 4.69
N CYS A 93 -6.72 5.12 3.61
CA CYS A 93 -5.83 6.26 3.42
C CYS A 93 -6.53 7.34 2.59
N MET A 94 -5.99 8.55 2.65
CA MET A 94 -6.51 9.69 1.91
C MET A 94 -5.53 10.12 0.84
N ARG A 95 -6.06 10.41 -0.33
CA ARG A 95 -5.44 11.30 -1.31
C ARG A 95 -6.46 12.40 -1.55
N PRO A 96 -6.41 13.47 -0.75
CA PRO A 96 -7.48 14.45 -0.69
C PRO A 96 -7.89 14.99 -2.06
N PRO A 97 -9.19 15.17 -2.27
CA PRO A 97 -10.28 15.01 -1.29
C PRO A 97 -10.79 13.58 -1.13
N ALA A 98 -10.20 12.60 -1.82
CA ALA A 98 -10.70 11.23 -1.87
C ALA A 98 -10.18 10.39 -0.71
N VAL A 99 -11.04 9.48 -0.23
CA VAL A 99 -10.68 8.45 0.76
C VAL A 99 -10.74 7.09 0.06
N TYR A 100 -9.70 6.30 0.26
CA TYR A 100 -9.56 4.97 -0.34
C TYR A 100 -9.45 3.91 0.73
N ASN A 101 -10.05 2.75 0.48
CA ASN A 101 -9.78 1.55 1.25
C ASN A 101 -9.09 0.55 0.34
N ASP A 102 -8.03 -0.07 0.87
CA ASP A 102 -7.20 -1.00 0.12
C ASP A 102 -7.18 -2.36 0.80
N TYR A 103 -7.17 -3.42 0.00
CA TYR A 103 -6.66 -4.71 0.43
C TYR A 103 -5.24 -4.87 -0.09
N LEU A 104 -4.31 -5.09 0.82
CA LEU A 104 -2.90 -5.30 0.49
C LEU A 104 -2.56 -6.76 0.75
N SER A 105 -2.08 -7.46 -0.28
CA SER A 105 -1.49 -8.80 -0.12
C SER A 105 0.00 -8.64 0.05
N LEU A 106 0.56 -9.27 1.09
CA LEU A 106 1.97 -9.17 1.42
C LEU A 106 2.60 -10.56 1.47
N ILE A 107 3.84 -10.64 1.03
CA ILE A 107 4.64 -11.86 1.13
C ILE A 107 5.98 -11.50 1.78
N LYS A 108 6.45 -12.40 2.64
CA LYS A 108 7.75 -12.25 3.29
C LYS A 108 8.82 -12.92 2.45
N PHE A 109 9.80 -12.12 2.04
CA PHE A 109 10.98 -12.58 1.30
C PHE A 109 12.21 -12.43 2.21
N GLY A 110 12.76 -13.55 2.65
CA GLY A 110 13.80 -13.50 3.66
C GLY A 110 13.24 -12.95 4.98
N ASP A 111 13.71 -11.77 5.39
CA ASP A 111 13.23 -11.09 6.59
C ASP A 111 12.38 -9.85 6.30
N ARG A 112 11.99 -9.66 5.02
CA ARG A 112 11.27 -8.46 4.58
C ARG A 112 9.88 -8.78 4.08
N TRP A 113 8.89 -8.07 4.60
CA TRP A 113 7.53 -8.09 4.08
C TRP A 113 7.39 -7.08 2.94
N GLN A 114 6.88 -7.55 1.80
CA GLN A 114 6.63 -6.68 0.66
C GLN A 114 5.19 -6.84 0.17
N ILE A 115 4.62 -5.75 -0.32
CA ILE A 115 3.29 -5.76 -0.93
C ILE A 115 3.42 -6.32 -2.33
N VAL A 116 2.64 -7.36 -2.64
CA VAL A 116 2.66 -8.01 -3.95
C VAL A 116 1.41 -7.72 -4.77
N ALA A 117 0.35 -7.23 -4.15
CA ALA A 117 -0.86 -6.81 -4.84
C ALA A 117 -1.62 -5.80 -3.98
N LYS A 118 -2.24 -4.83 -4.63
CA LYS A 118 -3.13 -3.86 -4.01
C LYS A 118 -4.42 -3.83 -4.81
N ALA A 119 -5.54 -4.21 -4.18
CA ALA A 119 -6.85 -3.99 -4.75
C ALA A 119 -7.54 -2.90 -3.93
N TYR A 120 -8.00 -1.84 -4.57
CA TYR A 120 -8.46 -0.67 -3.85
C TYR A 120 -9.74 -0.08 -4.44
N CYS A 121 -10.40 0.72 -3.62
CA CYS A 121 -11.68 1.32 -3.96
C CYS A 121 -11.78 2.70 -3.30
N GLN A 122 -12.29 3.67 -4.03
CA GLN A 122 -12.61 4.97 -3.45
C GLN A 122 -13.93 4.83 -2.68
N VAL A 123 -13.93 5.21 -1.42
CA VAL A 123 -15.11 5.05 -0.54
C VAL A 123 -15.74 6.38 -0.13
N ALA A 124 -15.05 7.48 -0.36
CA ALA A 124 -15.61 8.80 -0.11
C ALA A 124 -14.95 9.92 -0.92
#